data_b4282d4e5765dcf40be1ae77320711bd
#
_entry.id   b4282d4e5765dcf40be1ae77320711bd
#
_cell.length_a   1.000
_cell.length_b   1.000
_cell.length_c   1.000
_cell.angle_alpha   90.00
_cell.angle_beta   90.00
_cell.angle_gamma   90.00
#
_symmetry.space_group_name_H-M   'P 1'
#
loop_
_entity.id
_entity.type
_entity.pdbx_description
1 polymer ?
#
loop_
_entity_poly.entity_id
_entity_poly.type
_entity_poly.pdbx_seq_one_letter_code
_entity_poly.pdbx_strand_id
1 'polypeptide(L)'
;MLRLEHISKIYPTGVVLKDVTWEVKPGDRIGLVGVNGAGKSTQLKIIAGEIEPTAGEVIRPASLHIAYLSQEFEVDPTRTVREEFWRAFSEANDVHESLMQVHRDLETSTPENLDELIHKMDRLQRQFEGLNGYALEAQIEKILPEIGFEPEDGDRLVSAFSGGWQMRMSLGKILLQKPDILLLDEPTNHLDLETIEWLEVYLKGLITPMVIVSHDREFLDRLCTQIVETERGVSTTYLGNYSSYLLQKAEAREAQLSAYESQQKELEKQQAFVEKFRASATRSTQAKSREKQLDKIERIEAPTGGLKTLHFRFPPAPRSGREVAIIEDLVHTYGEKILFLGADLLIERGDRIAFLGPNGAGKSTLLRLIMGLEKPTEGTVKMGSHNVIPGYFEQNQAEALDLNKSVMQTIHDEVPDWKNEEVRTLLGRFLFNGETVFKHVGALSGGEKARLALAKMLLTPVNLLILDEPTNHLDIPAKEMMEEAIQNYDGTVIIVSHDRYFISQVANKIVEIRDGEFRSYLGDYHYYLDKIAEEKELAKIAKLEAGKAAKKAEKEAKKKATAKQK
;
A
#
# COMPACT_ATOMS: atom_id res chain seq x y z
N MET A 1 15.03 -19.87 12.22
CA MET A 1 15.83 -18.65 12.35
C MET A 1 16.52 -18.39 11.03
N LEU A 2 16.41 -17.19 10.49
CA LEU A 2 17.02 -16.78 9.23
C LEU A 2 17.86 -15.53 9.51
N ARG A 3 19.05 -15.41 8.92
CA ARG A 3 19.94 -14.27 9.08
C ARG A 3 20.54 -13.87 7.76
N LEU A 4 20.52 -12.58 7.46
CA LEU A 4 21.30 -11.98 6.39
C LEU A 4 22.65 -11.55 6.97
N GLU A 5 23.75 -11.96 6.34
CA GLU A 5 25.10 -11.56 6.75
C GLU A 5 25.83 -10.86 5.60
N HIS A 6 26.16 -9.58 5.83
CA HIS A 6 26.95 -8.76 4.92
C HIS A 6 26.43 -8.73 3.48
N ILE A 7 25.08 -8.76 3.31
CA ILE A 7 24.44 -8.79 2.00
C ILE A 7 24.72 -7.51 1.24
N SER A 8 25.31 -7.66 0.06
CA SER A 8 25.48 -6.57 -0.90
C SER A 8 24.89 -6.95 -2.25
N LYS A 9 24.26 -6.00 -2.94
CA LYS A 9 23.70 -6.19 -4.29
C LYS A 9 24.02 -5.01 -5.17
N ILE A 10 24.67 -5.32 -6.30
CA ILE A 10 25.08 -4.34 -7.31
C ILE A 10 24.37 -4.71 -8.61
N TYR A 11 23.68 -3.74 -9.19
CA TYR A 11 23.09 -3.83 -10.52
C TYR A 11 23.90 -2.96 -11.50
N PRO A 12 23.73 -3.13 -12.81
CA PRO A 12 24.39 -2.25 -13.80
C PRO A 12 24.09 -0.75 -13.60
N THR A 13 22.98 -0.44 -12.94
CA THR A 13 22.54 0.93 -12.60
C THR A 13 23.17 1.48 -11.32
N GLY A 14 23.86 0.63 -10.52
CA GLY A 14 24.51 1.05 -9.30
C GLY A 14 24.37 0.08 -8.12
N VAL A 15 24.91 0.49 -6.98
CA VAL A 15 24.82 -0.27 -5.71
C VAL A 15 23.47 -0.04 -5.08
N VAL A 16 22.72 -1.12 -4.83
CA VAL A 16 21.40 -1.08 -4.18
C VAL A 16 21.50 -1.46 -2.71
N LEU A 17 22.24 -2.52 -2.38
CA LEU A 17 22.49 -2.95 -1.00
C LEU A 17 23.99 -2.96 -0.72
N LYS A 18 24.36 -2.51 0.49
CA LYS A 18 25.75 -2.37 0.92
C LYS A 18 25.87 -2.85 2.37
N ASP A 19 26.38 -4.05 2.56
CA ASP A 19 26.68 -4.63 3.88
C ASP A 19 25.45 -4.74 4.81
N VAL A 20 24.33 -5.26 4.28
CA VAL A 20 23.09 -5.44 5.04
C VAL A 20 23.19 -6.66 5.95
N THR A 21 22.93 -6.46 7.26
CA THR A 21 22.96 -7.52 8.27
C THR A 21 21.79 -7.36 9.23
N TRP A 22 20.90 -8.35 9.28
CA TRP A 22 19.80 -8.45 10.24
C TRP A 22 19.22 -9.86 10.26
N GLU A 23 18.36 -10.18 11.24
CA GLU A 23 17.87 -11.54 11.45
C GLU A 23 16.36 -11.59 11.70
N VAL A 24 15.76 -12.76 11.40
CA VAL A 24 14.35 -13.09 11.70
C VAL A 24 14.33 -14.22 12.73
N LYS A 25 13.69 -13.97 13.86
CA LYS A 25 13.47 -14.94 14.96
C LYS A 25 12.04 -15.47 14.96
N PRO A 26 11.78 -16.62 15.60
CA PRO A 26 10.41 -17.09 15.80
C PRO A 26 9.54 -16.04 16.50
N GLY A 27 8.38 -15.76 15.92
CA GLY A 27 7.43 -14.77 16.43
C GLY A 27 7.72 -13.33 16.05
N ASP A 28 8.82 -13.03 15.36
CA ASP A 28 9.13 -11.68 14.90
C ASP A 28 8.14 -11.20 13.82
N ARG A 29 7.77 -9.93 13.92
CA ARG A 29 7.01 -9.20 12.90
C ARG A 29 7.82 -7.97 12.52
N ILE A 30 8.54 -8.08 11.42
CA ILE A 30 9.52 -7.09 10.98
C ILE A 30 8.90 -6.21 9.91
N GLY A 31 8.85 -4.89 10.15
CA GLY A 31 8.55 -3.90 9.12
C GLY A 31 9.84 -3.47 8.42
N LEU A 32 9.95 -3.71 7.11
CA LEU A 32 11.09 -3.27 6.32
C LEU A 32 10.73 -1.95 5.64
N VAL A 33 11.34 -0.85 6.10
CA VAL A 33 11.03 0.51 5.66
C VAL A 33 12.20 1.18 4.96
N GLY A 34 11.93 2.23 4.18
CA GLY A 34 12.91 3.01 3.44
C GLY A 34 12.28 3.68 2.22
N VAL A 35 12.98 4.64 1.61
CA VAL A 35 12.53 5.31 0.39
C VAL A 35 12.39 4.33 -0.78
N ASN A 36 11.64 4.72 -1.81
CA ASN A 36 11.56 3.91 -3.03
C ASN A 36 12.95 3.76 -3.67
N GLY A 37 13.26 2.52 -4.09
CA GLY A 37 14.58 2.18 -4.62
C GLY A 37 15.66 1.90 -3.56
N ALA A 38 15.37 1.95 -2.25
CA ALA A 38 16.32 1.63 -1.18
C ALA A 38 16.71 0.13 -1.11
N GLY A 39 16.05 -0.73 -1.89
CA GLY A 39 16.36 -2.16 -1.95
C GLY A 39 15.50 -3.05 -1.04
N LYS A 40 14.32 -2.58 -0.61
CA LYS A 40 13.38 -3.36 0.23
C LYS A 40 12.95 -4.67 -0.45
N SER A 41 12.31 -4.59 -1.61
CA SER A 41 11.89 -5.77 -2.38
C SER A 41 13.07 -6.63 -2.83
N THR A 42 14.24 -6.02 -3.08
CA THR A 42 15.47 -6.76 -3.38
C THR A 42 15.89 -7.65 -2.19
N GLN A 43 15.80 -7.15 -0.96
CA GLN A 43 16.06 -7.95 0.24
C GLN A 43 15.07 -9.11 0.37
N LEU A 44 13.75 -8.86 0.17
CA LEU A 44 12.74 -9.93 0.20
C LEU A 44 13.03 -11.01 -0.85
N LYS A 45 13.35 -10.62 -2.09
CA LYS A 45 13.70 -11.57 -3.16
C LYS A 45 14.97 -12.35 -2.89
N ILE A 46 15.97 -11.75 -2.24
CA ILE A 46 17.18 -12.46 -1.80
C ILE A 46 16.83 -13.47 -0.70
N ILE A 47 15.98 -13.10 0.27
CA ILE A 47 15.53 -14.02 1.32
C ILE A 47 14.71 -15.17 0.73
N ALA A 48 13.83 -14.90 -0.23
CA ALA A 48 13.05 -15.91 -0.94
C ALA A 48 13.93 -16.86 -1.78
N GLY A 49 15.13 -16.41 -2.19
CA GLY A 49 16.03 -17.15 -3.05
C GLY A 49 15.77 -16.94 -4.54
N GLU A 50 14.99 -15.92 -4.91
CA GLU A 50 14.72 -15.55 -6.31
C GLU A 50 15.92 -14.81 -6.94
N ILE A 51 16.70 -14.12 -6.11
CA ILE A 51 17.86 -13.33 -6.54
C ILE A 51 19.05 -13.66 -5.65
N GLU A 52 20.19 -13.96 -6.26
CA GLU A 52 21.45 -14.14 -5.53
C GLU A 52 22.06 -12.79 -5.13
N PRO A 53 22.61 -12.64 -3.92
CA PRO A 53 23.38 -11.46 -3.55
C PRO A 53 24.69 -11.40 -4.34
N THR A 54 25.27 -10.21 -4.50
CA THR A 54 26.60 -10.03 -5.12
C THR A 54 27.72 -10.39 -4.14
N ALA A 55 27.50 -10.16 -2.84
CA ALA A 55 28.36 -10.57 -1.74
C ALA A 55 27.52 -10.80 -0.49
N GLY A 56 28.09 -11.55 0.48
CA GLY A 56 27.38 -11.98 1.69
C GLY A 56 26.53 -13.23 1.45
N GLU A 57 25.87 -13.70 2.48
CA GLU A 57 25.05 -14.92 2.42
C GLU A 57 23.78 -14.83 3.29
N VAL A 58 22.78 -15.63 2.92
CA VAL A 58 21.56 -15.84 3.71
C VAL A 58 21.69 -17.15 4.47
N ILE A 59 21.91 -17.06 5.77
CA ILE A 59 22.03 -18.21 6.65
C ILE A 59 20.65 -18.67 7.06
N ARG A 60 20.27 -19.88 6.63
CA ARG A 60 18.99 -20.52 6.95
C ARG A 60 19.11 -22.04 6.96
N PRO A 61 18.29 -22.78 7.75
CA PRO A 61 18.16 -24.21 7.62
C PRO A 61 17.67 -24.60 6.22
N ALA A 62 18.19 -25.69 5.66
CA ALA A 62 17.77 -26.17 4.33
C ALA A 62 16.27 -26.55 4.26
N SER A 63 15.69 -26.93 5.40
CA SER A 63 14.28 -27.31 5.52
C SER A 63 13.34 -26.11 5.76
N LEU A 64 13.85 -24.88 5.80
CA LEU A 64 13.03 -23.70 6.08
C LEU A 64 12.18 -23.34 4.87
N HIS A 65 10.87 -23.43 5.02
CA HIS A 65 9.89 -23.04 4.00
C HIS A 65 9.59 -21.54 4.10
N ILE A 66 9.95 -20.80 3.07
CA ILE A 66 9.71 -19.35 2.98
C ILE A 66 8.66 -19.11 1.91
N ALA A 67 7.59 -18.42 2.28
CA ALA A 67 6.58 -17.98 1.32
C ALA A 67 6.72 -16.49 1.06
N TYR A 68 6.60 -16.10 -0.20
CA TYR A 68 6.71 -14.72 -0.65
C TYR A 68 5.44 -14.29 -1.38
N LEU A 69 4.76 -13.29 -0.82
CA LEU A 69 3.65 -12.59 -1.47
C LEU A 69 4.23 -11.36 -2.17
N SER A 70 4.29 -11.42 -3.49
CA SER A 70 4.75 -10.32 -4.34
C SER A 70 3.72 -9.20 -4.41
N GLN A 71 4.16 -8.02 -4.85
CA GLN A 71 3.33 -6.84 -5.03
C GLN A 71 2.17 -7.07 -6.03
N GLU A 72 2.37 -7.90 -7.04
CA GLU A 72 1.34 -8.31 -8.00
C GLU A 72 0.81 -9.68 -7.62
N PHE A 73 -0.52 -9.80 -7.53
CA PHE A 73 -1.17 -11.06 -7.16
C PHE A 73 -1.29 -11.97 -8.39
N GLU A 74 -0.61 -13.11 -8.35
CA GLU A 74 -0.66 -14.10 -9.40
C GLU A 74 -1.85 -15.05 -9.20
N VAL A 75 -3.02 -14.64 -9.70
CA VAL A 75 -4.23 -15.47 -9.76
C VAL A 75 -4.70 -15.61 -11.21
N ASP A 76 -5.19 -16.78 -11.56
CA ASP A 76 -5.71 -17.06 -12.91
C ASP A 76 -7.22 -16.71 -12.97
N PRO A 77 -7.61 -15.65 -13.70
CA PRO A 77 -8.99 -15.19 -13.76
C PRO A 77 -9.95 -16.18 -14.42
N THR A 78 -9.42 -17.18 -15.14
CA THR A 78 -10.21 -18.18 -15.90
C THR A 78 -10.56 -19.41 -15.08
N ARG A 79 -9.97 -19.57 -13.90
CA ARG A 79 -10.18 -20.70 -12.99
C ARG A 79 -11.26 -20.39 -11.95
N THR A 80 -11.82 -21.43 -11.36
CA THR A 80 -12.62 -21.30 -10.15
C THR A 80 -11.72 -21.05 -8.94
N VAL A 81 -12.30 -20.55 -7.85
CA VAL A 81 -11.57 -20.30 -6.59
C VAL A 81 -10.91 -21.61 -6.10
N ARG A 82 -11.60 -22.75 -6.12
CA ARG A 82 -11.04 -24.04 -5.72
C ARG A 82 -9.87 -24.47 -6.61
N GLU A 83 -10.03 -24.38 -7.92
CA GLU A 83 -8.95 -24.69 -8.86
C GLU A 83 -7.73 -23.82 -8.64
N GLU A 84 -7.94 -22.55 -8.31
CA GLU A 84 -6.84 -21.64 -8.00
C GLU A 84 -6.10 -22.02 -6.71
N PHE A 85 -6.80 -22.52 -5.70
CA PHE A 85 -6.18 -23.03 -4.45
C PHE A 85 -5.40 -24.34 -4.67
N TRP A 86 -5.84 -25.21 -5.59
CA TRP A 86 -5.10 -26.42 -5.94
C TRP A 86 -3.69 -26.11 -6.47
N ARG A 87 -3.48 -24.97 -7.12
CA ARG A 87 -2.17 -24.52 -7.60
C ARG A 87 -1.12 -24.34 -6.49
N ALA A 88 -1.53 -24.29 -5.23
CA ALA A 88 -0.60 -24.28 -4.09
C ALA A 88 0.18 -25.60 -3.96
N PHE A 89 -0.29 -26.69 -4.61
CA PHE A 89 0.24 -28.05 -4.51
C PHE A 89 0.59 -28.60 -5.90
N SER A 90 1.71 -28.18 -6.48
CA SER A 90 2.04 -28.43 -7.90
C SER A 90 1.84 -29.87 -8.36
N GLU A 91 2.48 -30.86 -7.69
CA GLU A 91 2.38 -32.28 -8.07
C GLU A 91 0.96 -32.85 -7.91
N ALA A 92 0.29 -32.48 -6.82
CA ALA A 92 -1.07 -32.94 -6.57
C ALA A 92 -2.08 -32.26 -7.49
N ASN A 93 -1.85 -31.01 -7.89
CA ASN A 93 -2.67 -30.27 -8.83
C ASN A 93 -2.68 -30.93 -10.22
N ASP A 94 -1.50 -31.32 -10.74
CA ASP A 94 -1.40 -31.97 -12.06
C ASP A 94 -2.22 -33.29 -12.11
N VAL A 95 -2.17 -34.05 -11.02
CA VAL A 95 -2.96 -35.29 -10.89
C VAL A 95 -4.45 -34.95 -10.74
N HIS A 96 -4.80 -33.95 -9.95
CA HIS A 96 -6.18 -33.48 -9.76
C HIS A 96 -6.80 -33.02 -11.08
N GLU A 97 -6.12 -32.14 -11.84
CA GLU A 97 -6.58 -31.70 -13.16
C GLU A 97 -6.77 -32.87 -14.14
N SER A 98 -5.83 -33.82 -14.11
CA SER A 98 -5.94 -35.02 -14.93
C SER A 98 -7.14 -35.89 -14.54
N LEU A 99 -7.45 -36.03 -13.25
CA LEU A 99 -8.64 -36.71 -12.75
C LEU A 99 -9.92 -36.01 -13.22
N MET A 100 -9.99 -34.69 -13.05
CA MET A 100 -11.15 -33.89 -13.48
C MET A 100 -11.37 -34.01 -15.00
N GLN A 101 -10.29 -34.05 -15.79
CA GLN A 101 -10.40 -34.27 -17.22
C GLN A 101 -10.96 -35.66 -17.55
N VAL A 102 -10.45 -36.71 -16.90
CA VAL A 102 -10.97 -38.08 -17.11
C VAL A 102 -12.44 -38.18 -16.70
N HIS A 103 -12.88 -37.51 -15.62
CA HIS A 103 -14.29 -37.47 -15.27
C HIS A 103 -15.16 -36.86 -16.37
N ARG A 104 -14.74 -35.71 -16.93
CA ARG A 104 -15.44 -35.07 -18.07
C ARG A 104 -15.46 -35.98 -19.31
N ASP A 105 -14.34 -36.66 -19.59
CA ASP A 105 -14.24 -37.58 -20.73
C ASP A 105 -15.16 -38.80 -20.55
N LEU A 106 -15.36 -39.29 -19.32
CA LEU A 106 -16.28 -40.37 -19.01
C LEU A 106 -17.74 -39.97 -19.24
N GLU A 107 -18.14 -38.75 -18.95
CA GLU A 107 -19.50 -38.25 -19.19
C GLU A 107 -19.87 -38.22 -20.68
N THR A 108 -18.89 -38.08 -21.56
CA THR A 108 -19.06 -37.97 -23.03
C THR A 108 -18.56 -39.20 -23.78
N SER A 109 -18.10 -40.27 -23.07
CA SER A 109 -17.43 -41.44 -23.65
C SER A 109 -18.36 -42.34 -24.44
N THR A 110 -17.81 -42.97 -25.49
CA THR A 110 -18.44 -44.07 -26.21
C THR A 110 -18.02 -45.42 -25.56
N PRO A 111 -18.81 -46.50 -25.74
CA PRO A 111 -18.48 -47.80 -25.15
C PRO A 111 -17.08 -48.35 -25.49
N GLU A 112 -16.50 -47.91 -26.61
CA GLU A 112 -15.19 -48.37 -27.08
C GLU A 112 -14.02 -47.84 -26.27
N ASN A 113 -14.15 -46.62 -25.66
CA ASN A 113 -13.09 -45.97 -24.89
C ASN A 113 -13.28 -46.06 -23.37
N LEU A 114 -14.39 -46.67 -22.92
CA LEU A 114 -14.80 -46.66 -21.52
C LEU A 114 -13.78 -47.40 -20.62
N ASP A 115 -13.32 -48.58 -21.04
CA ASP A 115 -12.38 -49.40 -20.26
C ASP A 115 -11.01 -48.72 -20.11
N GLU A 116 -10.53 -48.03 -21.14
CA GLU A 116 -9.27 -47.30 -21.09
C GLU A 116 -9.36 -46.10 -20.14
N LEU A 117 -10.46 -45.36 -20.17
CA LEU A 117 -10.71 -44.25 -19.25
C LEU A 117 -10.84 -44.72 -17.81
N ILE A 118 -11.50 -45.81 -17.54
CA ILE A 118 -11.61 -46.42 -16.19
C ILE A 118 -10.22 -46.82 -15.67
N HIS A 119 -9.40 -47.47 -16.48
CA HIS A 119 -8.03 -47.82 -16.09
C HIS A 119 -7.15 -46.59 -15.85
N LYS A 120 -7.34 -45.54 -16.62
CA LYS A 120 -6.63 -44.24 -16.43
C LYS A 120 -7.08 -43.59 -15.14
N MET A 121 -8.36 -43.55 -14.86
CA MET A 121 -8.93 -43.04 -13.61
C MET A 121 -8.38 -43.77 -12.38
N ASP A 122 -8.40 -45.11 -12.38
CA ASP A 122 -7.86 -45.94 -11.29
C ASP A 122 -6.38 -45.63 -10.98
N ARG A 123 -5.57 -45.39 -12.03
CA ARG A 123 -4.16 -45.08 -11.88
C ARG A 123 -3.98 -43.70 -11.27
N LEU A 124 -4.68 -42.70 -11.78
CA LEU A 124 -4.63 -41.34 -11.29
C LEU A 124 -5.16 -41.24 -9.86
N GLN A 125 -6.20 -42.02 -9.53
CA GLN A 125 -6.75 -42.04 -8.18
C GLN A 125 -5.75 -42.59 -7.16
N ARG A 126 -5.01 -43.67 -7.49
CA ARG A 126 -3.92 -44.16 -6.64
C ARG A 126 -2.77 -43.16 -6.51
N GLN A 127 -2.44 -42.40 -7.56
CA GLN A 127 -1.44 -41.33 -7.48
C GLN A 127 -1.92 -40.20 -6.56
N PHE A 128 -3.17 -39.79 -6.69
CA PHE A 128 -3.79 -38.76 -5.86
C PHE A 128 -3.82 -39.19 -4.37
N GLU A 129 -4.18 -40.42 -4.07
CA GLU A 129 -4.11 -40.98 -2.72
C GLU A 129 -2.67 -41.02 -2.18
N GLY A 130 -1.71 -41.42 -3.01
CA GLY A 130 -0.28 -41.42 -2.65
C GLY A 130 0.27 -40.02 -2.32
N LEU A 131 -0.28 -38.96 -2.91
CA LEU A 131 0.03 -37.56 -2.64
C LEU A 131 -0.82 -36.99 -1.50
N ASN A 132 -1.60 -37.78 -0.79
CA ASN A 132 -2.58 -37.34 0.22
C ASN A 132 -3.61 -36.34 -0.30
N GLY A 133 -4.03 -36.43 -1.57
CA GLY A 133 -4.89 -35.46 -2.26
C GLY A 133 -6.17 -35.13 -1.50
N TYR A 134 -6.87 -36.14 -0.90
CA TYR A 134 -8.07 -35.88 -0.08
C TYR A 134 -7.79 -35.06 1.18
N ALA A 135 -6.59 -35.17 1.77
CA ALA A 135 -6.21 -34.34 2.90
C ALA A 135 -5.90 -32.91 2.46
N LEU A 136 -5.36 -32.71 1.24
CA LEU A 136 -5.15 -31.40 0.64
C LEU A 136 -6.47 -30.71 0.30
N GLU A 137 -7.43 -31.45 -0.28
CA GLU A 137 -8.78 -30.97 -0.53
C GLU A 137 -9.46 -30.49 0.76
N ALA A 138 -9.39 -31.29 1.82
CA ALA A 138 -9.92 -30.89 3.13
C ALA A 138 -9.22 -29.64 3.71
N GLN A 139 -7.94 -29.41 3.40
CA GLN A 139 -7.23 -28.19 3.80
C GLN A 139 -7.73 -26.97 3.00
N ILE A 140 -8.01 -27.13 1.69
CA ILE A 140 -8.60 -26.08 0.85
C ILE A 140 -9.99 -25.70 1.39
N GLU A 141 -10.86 -26.69 1.66
CA GLU A 141 -12.19 -26.44 2.20
C GLU A 141 -12.16 -25.77 3.59
N LYS A 142 -11.10 -26.01 4.35
CA LYS A 142 -10.92 -25.38 5.66
C LYS A 142 -10.45 -23.94 5.55
N ILE A 143 -9.52 -23.61 4.63
CA ILE A 143 -8.96 -22.27 4.54
C ILE A 143 -9.94 -21.26 3.92
N LEU A 144 -10.83 -21.69 3.03
CA LEU A 144 -11.81 -20.84 2.37
C LEU A 144 -12.59 -19.97 3.38
N PRO A 145 -13.28 -20.52 4.39
CA PRO A 145 -13.98 -19.72 5.38
C PRO A 145 -13.04 -18.93 6.30
N GLU A 146 -11.80 -19.40 6.54
CA GLU A 146 -10.82 -18.68 7.35
C GLU A 146 -10.41 -17.34 6.71
N ILE A 147 -10.38 -17.28 5.37
CA ILE A 147 -10.09 -16.06 4.60
C ILE A 147 -11.34 -15.33 4.13
N GLY A 148 -12.51 -15.78 4.56
CA GLY A 148 -13.80 -15.08 4.42
C GLY A 148 -14.63 -15.48 3.21
N PHE A 149 -14.32 -16.57 2.49
CA PHE A 149 -15.16 -17.11 1.41
C PHE A 149 -16.28 -17.96 1.97
N GLU A 150 -17.45 -17.87 1.34
CA GLU A 150 -18.53 -18.83 1.58
C GLU A 150 -18.28 -20.12 0.78
N PRO A 151 -18.83 -21.27 1.20
CA PRO A 151 -18.63 -22.55 0.49
C PRO A 151 -19.00 -22.49 -1.01
N GLU A 152 -20.05 -21.73 -1.36
CA GLU A 152 -20.54 -21.56 -2.73
C GLU A 152 -19.57 -20.73 -3.60
N ASP A 153 -18.75 -19.89 -3.01
CA ASP A 153 -17.77 -19.08 -3.72
C ASP A 153 -16.66 -19.93 -4.34
N GLY A 154 -16.41 -21.12 -3.79
CA GLY A 154 -15.41 -22.06 -4.27
C GLY A 154 -15.55 -22.42 -5.76
N ASP A 155 -16.79 -22.48 -6.27
CA ASP A 155 -17.11 -22.86 -7.65
C ASP A 155 -17.24 -21.65 -8.59
N ARG A 156 -17.10 -20.43 -8.08
CA ARG A 156 -17.16 -19.19 -8.88
C ARG A 156 -15.79 -18.90 -9.51
N LEU A 157 -15.82 -18.26 -10.68
CA LEU A 157 -14.59 -17.83 -11.36
C LEU A 157 -13.88 -16.72 -10.55
N VAL A 158 -12.55 -16.79 -10.53
CA VAL A 158 -11.69 -15.76 -9.90
C VAL A 158 -11.96 -14.37 -10.48
N SER A 159 -12.26 -14.27 -11.79
CA SER A 159 -12.63 -13.01 -12.45
C SER A 159 -13.88 -12.33 -11.91
N ALA A 160 -14.75 -13.05 -11.19
CA ALA A 160 -15.95 -12.50 -10.56
C ALA A 160 -15.67 -11.73 -9.26
N PHE A 161 -14.42 -11.80 -8.77
CA PHE A 161 -14.02 -11.22 -7.49
C PHE A 161 -13.16 -9.97 -7.66
N SER A 162 -13.30 -9.02 -6.73
CA SER A 162 -12.49 -7.80 -6.71
C SER A 162 -11.02 -8.10 -6.36
N GLY A 163 -10.11 -7.14 -6.61
CA GLY A 163 -8.69 -7.26 -6.29
C GLY A 163 -8.42 -7.62 -4.82
N GLY A 164 -9.22 -7.10 -3.88
CA GLY A 164 -9.11 -7.47 -2.45
C GLY A 164 -9.38 -8.96 -2.20
N TRP A 165 -10.36 -9.54 -2.88
CA TRP A 165 -10.63 -10.98 -2.80
C TRP A 165 -9.54 -11.82 -3.49
N GLN A 166 -8.99 -11.33 -4.60
CA GLN A 166 -7.86 -11.96 -5.29
C GLN A 166 -6.61 -11.97 -4.41
N MET A 167 -6.36 -10.90 -3.65
CA MET A 167 -5.31 -10.86 -2.64
C MET A 167 -5.54 -11.89 -1.54
N ARG A 168 -6.76 -12.03 -1.02
CA ARG A 168 -7.11 -13.06 -0.03
C ARG A 168 -6.85 -14.46 -0.58
N MET A 169 -7.19 -14.72 -1.85
CA MET A 169 -6.86 -15.99 -2.52
C MET A 169 -5.35 -16.24 -2.56
N SER A 170 -4.56 -15.24 -2.98
CA SER A 170 -3.09 -15.36 -3.03
C SER A 170 -2.49 -15.63 -1.65
N LEU A 171 -2.96 -14.92 -0.63
CA LEU A 171 -2.55 -15.16 0.75
C LEU A 171 -2.93 -16.57 1.21
N GLY A 172 -4.15 -17.01 0.94
CA GLY A 172 -4.62 -18.35 1.28
C GLY A 172 -3.81 -19.46 0.62
N LYS A 173 -3.46 -19.32 -0.68
CA LYS A 173 -2.58 -20.27 -1.39
C LYS A 173 -1.21 -20.41 -0.69
N ILE A 174 -0.62 -19.30 -0.31
CA ILE A 174 0.67 -19.26 0.38
C ILE A 174 0.56 -19.96 1.75
N LEU A 175 -0.51 -19.71 2.48
CA LEU A 175 -0.73 -20.30 3.82
C LEU A 175 -1.01 -21.80 3.78
N LEU A 176 -1.61 -22.31 2.70
CA LEU A 176 -1.78 -23.76 2.49
C LEU A 176 -0.42 -24.50 2.46
N GLN A 177 0.64 -23.83 2.03
CA GLN A 177 1.99 -24.39 2.01
C GLN A 177 2.63 -24.44 3.41
N LYS A 178 1.95 -23.90 4.46
CA LYS A 178 2.42 -23.87 5.86
C LYS A 178 3.83 -23.33 6.00
N PRO A 179 4.09 -22.10 5.56
CA PRO A 179 5.44 -21.53 5.61
C PRO A 179 5.93 -21.31 7.03
N ASP A 180 7.25 -21.46 7.22
CA ASP A 180 7.93 -21.10 8.47
C ASP A 180 8.20 -19.60 8.58
N ILE A 181 8.29 -18.89 7.45
CA ILE A 181 8.44 -17.43 7.37
C ILE A 181 7.57 -16.92 6.22
N LEU A 182 6.86 -15.82 6.49
CA LEU A 182 6.02 -15.13 5.51
C LEU A 182 6.66 -13.79 5.12
N LEU A 183 6.89 -13.59 3.83
CA LEU A 183 7.37 -12.34 3.25
C LEU A 183 6.22 -11.65 2.52
N LEU A 184 5.92 -10.40 2.88
CA LEU A 184 4.82 -9.63 2.30
C LEU A 184 5.39 -8.34 1.69
N ASP A 185 5.27 -8.18 0.37
CA ASP A 185 5.75 -6.99 -0.36
C ASP A 185 4.56 -6.12 -0.76
N GLU A 186 4.37 -5.00 -0.05
CA GLU A 186 3.27 -4.04 -0.23
C GLU A 186 1.87 -4.70 -0.25
N PRO A 187 1.51 -5.50 0.77
CA PRO A 187 0.25 -6.26 0.76
C PRO A 187 -1.00 -5.39 0.88
N THR A 188 -0.85 -4.11 1.22
CA THR A 188 -1.95 -3.14 1.37
C THR A 188 -2.26 -2.37 0.08
N ASN A 189 -1.41 -2.48 -0.95
CA ASN A 189 -1.61 -1.76 -2.21
C ASN A 189 -2.91 -2.18 -2.91
N HIS A 190 -3.65 -1.21 -3.41
CA HIS A 190 -4.91 -1.40 -4.15
C HIS A 190 -6.06 -2.05 -3.34
N LEU A 191 -5.89 -2.22 -2.03
CA LEU A 191 -6.93 -2.77 -1.17
C LEU A 191 -7.81 -1.64 -0.60
N ASP A 192 -9.09 -1.92 -0.46
CA ASP A 192 -9.98 -1.04 0.27
C ASP A 192 -9.81 -1.17 1.79
N LEU A 193 -10.31 -0.19 2.52
CA LEU A 193 -10.15 -0.11 3.98
C LEU A 193 -10.67 -1.36 4.71
N GLU A 194 -11.81 -1.92 4.27
CA GLU A 194 -12.38 -3.12 4.89
C GLU A 194 -11.45 -4.33 4.70
N THR A 195 -10.84 -4.46 3.52
CA THR A 195 -9.88 -5.54 3.24
C THR A 195 -8.57 -5.34 4.01
N ILE A 196 -8.08 -4.10 4.17
CA ILE A 196 -6.89 -3.81 4.98
C ILE A 196 -7.15 -4.14 6.45
N GLU A 197 -8.30 -3.75 7.01
CA GLU A 197 -8.68 -4.09 8.39
C GLU A 197 -8.78 -5.61 8.60
N TRP A 198 -9.39 -6.32 7.65
CA TRP A 198 -9.43 -7.78 7.68
C TRP A 198 -8.02 -8.37 7.67
N LEU A 199 -7.13 -7.89 6.77
CA LEU A 199 -5.75 -8.36 6.66
C LEU A 199 -4.98 -8.16 7.96
N GLU A 200 -5.12 -6.99 8.60
CA GLU A 200 -4.50 -6.71 9.90
C GLU A 200 -4.92 -7.72 10.97
N VAL A 201 -6.23 -7.93 11.10
CA VAL A 201 -6.77 -8.87 12.10
C VAL A 201 -6.29 -10.29 11.81
N TYR A 202 -6.30 -10.68 10.55
CA TYR A 202 -5.87 -12.00 10.12
C TYR A 202 -4.37 -12.24 10.40
N LEU A 203 -3.50 -11.35 9.94
CA LEU A 203 -2.05 -11.45 10.16
C LEU A 203 -1.68 -11.38 11.64
N LYS A 204 -2.43 -10.59 12.43
CA LYS A 204 -2.24 -10.51 13.87
C LYS A 204 -2.54 -11.83 14.58
N GLY A 205 -3.44 -12.64 14.02
CA GLY A 205 -3.78 -13.98 14.51
C GLY A 205 -2.73 -15.05 14.18
N LEU A 206 -1.86 -14.83 13.19
CA LEU A 206 -0.85 -15.80 12.79
C LEU A 206 0.33 -15.80 13.78
N ILE A 207 0.88 -16.99 14.05
CA ILE A 207 2.09 -17.18 14.87
C ILE A 207 3.35 -17.14 14.00
N THR A 208 3.21 -17.38 12.70
CA THR A 208 4.30 -17.41 11.72
C THR A 208 5.06 -16.08 11.72
N PRO A 209 6.41 -16.09 11.87
CA PRO A 209 7.23 -14.90 11.71
C PRO A 209 7.04 -14.28 10.34
N MET A 210 7.05 -12.95 10.27
CA MET A 210 6.80 -12.26 9.01
C MET A 210 7.72 -11.05 8.81
N VAL A 211 8.04 -10.80 7.53
CA VAL A 211 8.73 -9.59 7.09
C VAL A 211 7.80 -8.85 6.14
N ILE A 212 7.49 -7.62 6.46
CA ILE A 212 6.47 -6.82 5.78
C ILE A 212 7.13 -5.56 5.21
N VAL A 213 7.05 -5.37 3.91
CA VAL A 213 7.30 -4.09 3.27
C VAL A 213 5.96 -3.41 3.10
N SER A 214 5.79 -2.20 3.65
CA SER A 214 4.58 -1.40 3.42
C SER A 214 4.86 0.10 3.55
N HIS A 215 4.09 0.89 2.84
CA HIS A 215 4.01 2.35 2.96
C HIS A 215 2.78 2.81 3.76
N ASP A 216 2.01 1.87 4.33
CA ASP A 216 0.94 2.15 5.28
C ASP A 216 1.51 2.16 6.71
N ARG A 217 1.62 3.38 7.27
CA ARG A 217 2.19 3.61 8.61
C ARG A 217 1.37 2.94 9.70
N GLU A 218 0.05 2.99 9.60
CA GLU A 218 -0.86 2.45 10.60
C GLU A 218 -0.83 0.92 10.58
N PHE A 219 -0.73 0.32 9.40
CA PHE A 219 -0.56 -1.11 9.22
C PHE A 219 0.74 -1.61 9.88
N LEU A 220 1.87 -0.92 9.64
CA LEU A 220 3.14 -1.24 10.28
C LEU A 220 3.09 -1.04 11.79
N ASP A 221 2.44 0.03 12.25
CA ASP A 221 2.36 0.36 13.68
C ASP A 221 1.57 -0.68 14.47
N ARG A 222 0.49 -1.21 13.88
CA ARG A 222 -0.38 -2.21 14.50
C ARG A 222 0.17 -3.63 14.48
N LEU A 223 1.00 -3.97 13.50
CA LEU A 223 1.47 -5.34 13.29
C LEU A 223 2.91 -5.58 13.71
N CYS A 224 3.82 -4.63 13.47
CA CYS A 224 5.24 -4.86 13.62
C CYS A 224 5.71 -4.76 15.07
N THR A 225 6.65 -5.63 15.44
CA THR A 225 7.34 -5.64 16.74
C THR A 225 8.75 -5.06 16.65
N GLN A 226 9.28 -4.94 15.44
CA GLN A 226 10.53 -4.27 15.14
C GLN A 226 10.52 -3.72 13.71
N ILE A 227 11.30 -2.67 13.48
CA ILE A 227 11.45 -2.03 12.17
C ILE A 227 12.91 -2.15 11.73
N VAL A 228 13.10 -2.57 10.49
CA VAL A 228 14.40 -2.54 9.81
C VAL A 228 14.33 -1.44 8.76
N GLU A 229 15.06 -0.36 8.99
CA GLU A 229 15.18 0.73 8.03
C GLU A 229 16.34 0.48 7.08
N THR A 230 16.08 0.62 5.78
CA THR A 230 17.13 0.59 4.76
C THR A 230 17.30 1.98 4.16
N GLU A 231 18.45 2.59 4.45
CA GLU A 231 18.83 3.90 3.93
C GLU A 231 20.20 3.80 3.24
N ARG A 232 20.31 4.26 1.97
CA ARG A 232 21.54 4.21 1.16
C ARG A 232 22.19 2.83 1.07
N GLY A 233 21.36 1.80 1.09
CA GLY A 233 21.81 0.41 1.00
C GLY A 233 22.29 -0.20 2.32
N VAL A 234 22.26 0.53 3.42
CA VAL A 234 22.59 0.03 4.76
C VAL A 234 21.31 -0.16 5.56
N SER A 235 21.22 -1.21 6.37
CA SER A 235 20.05 -1.50 7.19
C SER A 235 20.35 -1.30 8.68
N THR A 236 19.42 -0.62 9.37
CA THR A 236 19.45 -0.39 10.82
C THR A 236 18.18 -0.93 11.46
N THR A 237 18.32 -1.69 12.54
CA THR A 237 17.18 -2.30 13.25
C THR A 237 16.78 -1.47 14.46
N TYR A 238 15.48 -1.21 14.59
CA TYR A 238 14.85 -0.50 15.71
C TYR A 238 13.83 -1.42 16.37
N LEU A 239 13.85 -1.51 17.69
CA LEU A 239 12.89 -2.31 18.46
C LEU A 239 11.61 -1.52 18.71
N GLY A 240 10.48 -2.18 18.55
CA GLY A 240 9.15 -1.60 18.72
C GLY A 240 8.40 -1.46 17.40
N ASN A 241 7.25 -0.79 17.48
CA ASN A 241 6.39 -0.52 16.33
C ASN A 241 6.89 0.71 15.53
N TYR A 242 6.15 1.08 14.49
CA TYR A 242 6.52 2.18 13.61
C TYR A 242 6.63 3.53 14.35
N SER A 243 5.71 3.83 15.27
CA SER A 243 5.76 5.04 16.10
C SER A 243 7.01 5.09 16.99
N SER A 244 7.36 3.96 17.60
CA SER A 244 8.59 3.84 18.41
C SER A 244 9.86 4.04 17.57
N TYR A 245 9.88 3.52 16.34
CA TYR A 245 10.96 3.73 15.39
C TYR A 245 11.17 5.22 15.07
N LEU A 246 10.08 5.96 14.80
CA LEU A 246 10.17 7.39 14.50
C LEU A 246 10.81 8.19 15.65
N LEU A 247 10.43 7.87 16.90
CA LEU A 247 11.02 8.50 18.09
C LEU A 247 12.51 8.17 18.24
N GLN A 248 12.87 6.88 18.16
CA GLN A 248 14.27 6.45 18.25
C GLN A 248 15.13 7.06 17.12
N LYS A 249 14.59 7.15 15.90
CA LYS A 249 15.30 7.77 14.77
C LYS A 249 15.50 9.27 15.00
N ALA A 250 14.51 9.97 15.53
CA ALA A 250 14.62 11.39 15.85
C ALA A 250 15.69 11.65 16.92
N GLU A 251 15.69 10.86 18.00
CA GLU A 251 16.69 10.95 19.08
C GLU A 251 18.12 10.63 18.57
N ALA A 252 18.27 9.56 17.80
CA ALA A 252 19.57 9.19 17.21
C ALA A 252 20.12 10.29 16.29
N ARG A 253 19.25 10.92 15.52
CA ARG A 253 19.61 12.03 14.62
C ARG A 253 20.02 13.27 15.39
N GLU A 254 19.31 13.64 16.45
CA GLU A 254 19.66 14.79 17.30
C GLU A 254 21.01 14.55 17.99
N ALA A 255 21.25 13.34 18.50
CA ALA A 255 22.54 12.97 19.08
C ALA A 255 23.67 13.04 18.03
N GLN A 256 23.45 12.55 16.81
CA GLN A 256 24.44 12.63 15.72
C GLN A 256 24.73 14.09 15.32
N LEU A 257 23.70 14.95 15.23
CA LEU A 257 23.86 16.36 14.93
C LEU A 257 24.70 17.06 15.99
N SER A 258 24.40 16.84 17.26
CA SER A 258 25.16 17.40 18.39
C SER A 258 26.61 16.95 18.38
N ALA A 259 26.86 15.65 18.12
CA ALA A 259 28.21 15.10 18.02
C ALA A 259 28.96 15.70 16.80
N TYR A 260 28.31 15.83 15.65
CA TYR A 260 28.88 16.47 14.46
C TYR A 260 29.27 17.93 14.72
N GLU A 261 28.35 18.75 15.27
CA GLU A 261 28.63 20.16 15.57
C GLU A 261 29.78 20.31 16.58
N SER A 262 29.81 19.44 17.60
CA SER A 262 30.89 19.43 18.59
C SER A 262 32.22 19.09 17.96
N GLN A 263 32.27 18.06 17.08
CA GLN A 263 33.47 17.69 16.33
C GLN A 263 33.91 18.81 15.37
N GLN A 264 32.99 19.46 14.65
CA GLN A 264 33.34 20.57 13.75
C GLN A 264 33.96 21.74 14.49
N LYS A 265 33.38 22.14 15.63
CA LYS A 265 33.94 23.20 16.48
C LYS A 265 35.35 22.87 16.98
N GLU A 266 35.62 21.61 17.32
CA GLU A 266 36.95 21.17 17.74
C GLU A 266 37.94 21.13 16.57
N LEU A 267 37.52 20.65 15.39
CA LEU A 267 38.32 20.64 14.16
C LEU A 267 38.69 22.06 13.75
N GLU A 268 37.74 23.00 13.76
CA GLU A 268 38.00 24.41 13.45
C GLU A 268 39.03 25.04 14.41
N LYS A 269 38.92 24.79 15.73
CA LYS A 269 39.89 25.25 16.71
C LYS A 269 41.29 24.67 16.46
N GLN A 270 41.37 23.41 16.13
CA GLN A 270 42.63 22.75 15.87
C GLN A 270 43.26 23.19 14.53
N GLN A 271 42.45 23.38 13.49
CA GLN A 271 42.89 23.95 12.22
C GLN A 271 43.42 25.40 12.38
N ALA A 272 42.66 26.24 13.08
CA ALA A 272 43.08 27.62 13.38
C ALA A 272 44.41 27.65 14.17
N PHE A 273 44.64 26.72 15.09
CA PHE A 273 45.92 26.57 15.78
C PHE A 273 47.04 26.16 14.82
N VAL A 274 46.81 25.21 13.94
CA VAL A 274 47.78 24.75 12.94
C VAL A 274 48.16 25.90 12.01
N GLU A 275 47.20 26.63 11.46
CA GLU A 275 47.43 27.79 10.59
C GLU A 275 48.22 28.88 11.29
N LYS A 276 47.82 29.26 12.52
CA LYS A 276 48.49 30.31 13.31
C LYS A 276 49.93 29.99 13.62
N PHE A 277 50.30 28.74 13.84
CA PHE A 277 51.64 28.35 14.28
C PHE A 277 52.46 27.60 13.21
N ARG A 278 51.95 27.40 11.98
CA ARG A 278 52.62 26.74 10.87
C ARG A 278 53.95 27.38 10.50
N ALA A 279 54.03 28.71 10.55
CA ALA A 279 55.23 29.52 10.22
C ALA A 279 56.10 29.87 11.46
N SER A 280 55.72 29.45 12.67
CA SER A 280 56.42 29.80 13.91
C SER A 280 57.69 28.93 14.10
N ALA A 281 58.85 29.57 14.29
CA ALA A 281 60.12 28.86 14.48
C ALA A 281 60.11 27.92 15.72
N THR A 282 59.37 28.24 16.77
CA THR A 282 59.34 27.50 18.04
C THR A 282 58.19 26.49 18.14
N ARG A 283 57.07 26.68 17.42
CA ARG A 283 55.86 25.87 17.54
C ARG A 283 55.52 25.09 16.25
N SER A 284 56.31 25.17 15.20
CA SER A 284 56.08 24.48 13.93
C SER A 284 55.99 22.93 14.09
N THR A 285 56.81 22.36 14.99
CA THR A 285 56.82 20.93 15.27
C THR A 285 55.48 20.49 15.94
N GLN A 286 54.95 21.29 16.86
CA GLN A 286 53.66 21.05 17.48
C GLN A 286 52.50 21.22 16.49
N ALA A 287 52.56 22.18 15.58
CA ALA A 287 51.59 22.37 14.52
C ALA A 287 51.55 21.16 13.56
N LYS A 288 52.74 20.66 13.12
CA LYS A 288 52.83 19.46 12.29
C LYS A 288 52.35 18.19 13.01
N SER A 289 52.58 18.05 14.32
CA SER A 289 52.04 16.93 15.10
C SER A 289 50.51 16.95 15.17
N ARG A 290 49.90 18.13 15.39
CA ARG A 290 48.43 18.30 15.38
C ARG A 290 47.81 18.10 14.00
N GLU A 291 48.47 18.59 12.93
CA GLU A 291 48.07 18.34 11.55
C GLU A 291 47.98 16.84 11.27
N LYS A 292 48.98 16.05 11.66
CA LYS A 292 48.96 14.57 11.56
C LYS A 292 47.88 13.91 12.43
N GLN A 293 47.48 14.53 13.55
CA GLN A 293 46.37 14.05 14.37
C GLN A 293 45.03 14.34 13.71
N LEU A 294 44.86 15.54 13.12
CA LEU A 294 43.68 15.91 12.37
C LEU A 294 43.40 14.98 11.17
N ASP A 295 44.47 14.55 10.48
CA ASP A 295 44.39 13.61 9.34
C ASP A 295 43.92 12.19 9.77
N LYS A 296 44.11 11.86 11.05
CA LYS A 296 43.71 10.56 11.61
C LYS A 296 42.33 10.56 12.27
N ILE A 297 41.72 11.72 12.45
CA ILE A 297 40.39 11.80 13.06
C ILE A 297 39.34 11.29 12.07
N GLU A 298 38.64 10.25 12.48
CA GLU A 298 37.49 9.76 11.78
C GLU A 298 36.38 10.83 11.83
N ARG A 299 36.02 11.35 10.67
CA ARG A 299 35.04 12.45 10.59
C ARG A 299 33.64 11.89 10.76
N ILE A 300 32.91 12.42 11.72
CA ILE A 300 31.48 12.17 11.85
C ILE A 300 30.82 12.80 10.63
N GLU A 301 30.11 12.00 9.85
CA GLU A 301 29.31 12.54 8.75
C GLU A 301 28.18 13.40 9.32
N ALA A 302 27.92 14.54 8.68
CA ALA A 302 26.74 15.31 9.01
C ALA A 302 25.52 14.37 8.92
N PRO A 303 24.61 14.40 9.91
CA PRO A 303 23.39 13.64 9.77
C PRO A 303 22.79 14.04 8.44
N THR A 304 22.55 13.06 7.60
CA THR A 304 21.91 13.29 6.33
C THR A 304 20.66 14.06 6.63
N GLY A 305 20.59 15.27 6.13
CA GLY A 305 19.46 16.13 6.38
C GLY A 305 18.24 15.27 6.18
N GLY A 306 17.37 15.18 7.21
CA GLY A 306 16.03 14.69 6.95
C GLY A 306 15.64 15.31 5.64
N LEU A 307 15.05 14.55 4.76
CA LEU A 307 14.52 15.10 3.53
C LEU A 307 14.10 16.49 3.91
N LYS A 308 14.80 17.53 3.40
CA LYS A 308 14.44 18.91 3.74
C LYS A 308 12.96 18.86 3.61
N THR A 309 12.22 19.07 4.69
CA THR A 309 10.77 19.18 4.64
C THR A 309 10.55 20.23 3.60
N LEU A 310 10.31 19.75 2.38
CA LEU A 310 10.16 20.63 1.24
C LEU A 310 8.77 21.17 1.44
N HIS A 311 8.71 22.33 2.06
CA HIS A 311 7.48 23.09 2.22
C HIS A 311 6.98 23.43 0.82
N PHE A 312 6.35 22.46 0.19
CA PHE A 312 5.63 22.71 -1.02
C PHE A 312 4.31 23.38 -0.64
N ARG A 313 4.00 24.48 -1.28
CA ARG A 313 2.70 25.14 -1.18
C ARG A 313 2.08 25.19 -2.55
N PHE A 314 0.81 24.83 -2.61
CA PHE A 314 -0.01 25.09 -3.78
C PHE A 314 -0.05 26.59 -4.09
N PRO A 315 -0.18 26.97 -5.37
CA PRO A 315 -0.53 28.36 -5.71
C PRO A 315 -1.81 28.77 -4.97
N PRO A 316 -1.95 30.05 -4.56
CA PRO A 316 -3.17 30.51 -3.91
C PRO A 316 -4.40 30.20 -4.76
N ALA A 317 -5.40 29.57 -4.16
CA ALA A 317 -6.61 29.18 -4.87
C ALA A 317 -7.44 30.42 -5.26
N PRO A 318 -7.84 30.59 -6.53
CA PRO A 318 -8.81 31.62 -6.91
C PRO A 318 -10.12 31.42 -6.15
N ARG A 319 -10.76 32.50 -5.73
CA ARG A 319 -12.00 32.40 -4.95
C ARG A 319 -13.14 31.85 -5.81
N SER A 320 -13.72 30.71 -5.41
CA SER A 320 -14.94 30.12 -5.98
C SER A 320 -16.22 30.67 -5.34
N GLY A 321 -17.38 30.34 -5.89
CA GLY A 321 -18.68 30.47 -5.24
C GLY A 321 -18.75 29.65 -3.94
N ARG A 322 -19.88 29.75 -3.21
CA ARG A 322 -20.13 28.96 -2.00
C ARG A 322 -20.34 27.49 -2.36
N GLU A 323 -21.20 27.25 -3.33
CA GLU A 323 -21.50 25.92 -3.85
C GLU A 323 -20.48 25.57 -4.92
N VAL A 324 -19.75 24.46 -4.70
CA VAL A 324 -18.67 24.02 -5.60
C VAL A 324 -19.14 22.86 -6.47
N ALA A 325 -19.91 21.92 -5.93
CA ALA A 325 -20.61 20.89 -6.70
C ALA A 325 -21.93 20.52 -6.04
N ILE A 326 -22.93 20.25 -6.85
CA ILE A 326 -24.30 19.94 -6.45
C ILE A 326 -24.69 18.64 -7.14
N ILE A 327 -25.11 17.66 -6.35
CA ILE A 327 -25.59 16.37 -6.80
C ILE A 327 -27.00 16.21 -6.26
N GLU A 328 -27.98 15.99 -7.14
CA GLU A 328 -29.39 15.86 -6.81
C GLU A 328 -29.99 14.64 -7.49
N ASP A 329 -30.64 13.78 -6.69
CA ASP A 329 -31.33 12.56 -7.13
C ASP A 329 -30.47 11.68 -8.08
N LEU A 330 -29.17 11.54 -7.79
CA LEU A 330 -28.23 10.85 -8.65
C LEU A 330 -28.56 9.36 -8.76
N VAL A 331 -28.88 8.93 -9.99
CA VAL A 331 -28.91 7.51 -10.37
C VAL A 331 -27.88 7.27 -11.45
N HIS A 332 -27.05 6.25 -11.27
CA HIS A 332 -26.06 5.86 -12.27
C HIS A 332 -25.86 4.35 -12.31
N THR A 333 -25.82 3.80 -13.53
CA THR A 333 -25.72 2.36 -13.76
C THR A 333 -24.73 2.02 -14.86
N TYR A 334 -24.02 0.90 -14.72
CA TYR A 334 -23.24 0.27 -15.79
C TYR A 334 -23.87 -1.08 -16.12
N GLY A 335 -24.63 -1.12 -17.24
CA GLY A 335 -25.42 -2.29 -17.60
C GLY A 335 -26.44 -2.62 -16.50
N GLU A 336 -26.35 -3.82 -15.94
CA GLU A 336 -27.24 -4.26 -14.85
C GLU A 336 -26.76 -3.81 -13.45
N LYS A 337 -25.53 -3.32 -13.33
CA LYS A 337 -24.97 -2.89 -12.04
C LYS A 337 -25.38 -1.46 -11.72
N ILE A 338 -26.17 -1.31 -10.66
CA ILE A 338 -26.53 0.00 -10.10
C ILE A 338 -25.40 0.46 -9.19
N LEU A 339 -24.88 1.67 -9.42
CA LEU A 339 -23.84 2.28 -8.57
C LEU A 339 -24.44 3.29 -7.60
N PHE A 340 -25.38 4.12 -8.04
CA PHE A 340 -26.04 5.14 -7.22
C PHE A 340 -27.55 5.07 -7.42
N LEU A 341 -28.31 5.30 -6.34
CA LEU A 341 -29.76 5.18 -6.33
C LEU A 341 -30.41 6.35 -5.55
N GLY A 342 -30.62 7.48 -6.24
CA GLY A 342 -31.25 8.66 -5.64
C GLY A 342 -30.33 9.34 -4.60
N ALA A 343 -29.04 9.48 -4.91
CA ALA A 343 -28.07 10.01 -3.96
C ALA A 343 -27.91 11.53 -4.09
N ASP A 344 -27.89 12.24 -2.95
CA ASP A 344 -27.77 13.69 -2.85
C ASP A 344 -26.47 14.09 -2.15
N LEU A 345 -25.77 15.11 -2.66
CA LEU A 345 -24.59 15.67 -2.01
C LEU A 345 -24.38 17.12 -2.39
N LEU A 346 -24.16 17.98 -1.39
CA LEU A 346 -23.69 19.35 -1.58
C LEU A 346 -22.24 19.47 -1.10
N ILE A 347 -21.39 20.02 -1.98
CA ILE A 347 -19.99 20.32 -1.71
C ILE A 347 -19.84 21.84 -1.66
N GLU A 348 -19.41 22.34 -0.52
CA GLU A 348 -19.21 23.77 -0.28
C GLU A 348 -17.74 24.15 -0.38
N ARG A 349 -17.49 25.44 -0.62
CA ARG A 349 -16.13 26.00 -0.66
C ARG A 349 -15.43 25.79 0.68
N GLY A 350 -14.20 25.25 0.61
CA GLY A 350 -13.36 24.96 1.78
C GLY A 350 -13.60 23.60 2.39
N ASP A 351 -14.56 22.83 1.87
CA ASP A 351 -14.72 21.44 2.25
C ASP A 351 -13.47 20.64 1.86
N ARG A 352 -13.04 19.76 2.74
CA ARG A 352 -12.02 18.74 2.50
C ARG A 352 -12.67 17.38 2.70
N ILE A 353 -13.18 16.82 1.61
CA ILE A 353 -14.02 15.63 1.64
C ILE A 353 -13.18 14.41 1.27
N ALA A 354 -13.24 13.36 2.09
CA ALA A 354 -12.79 12.04 1.68
C ALA A 354 -14.00 11.16 1.34
N PHE A 355 -13.99 10.59 0.12
CA PHE A 355 -14.96 9.57 -0.30
C PHE A 355 -14.44 8.19 0.10
N LEU A 356 -15.17 7.50 0.96
CA LEU A 356 -14.89 6.16 1.43
C LEU A 356 -15.91 5.16 0.90
N GLY A 357 -15.52 3.90 0.82
CA GLY A 357 -16.39 2.79 0.41
C GLY A 357 -15.60 1.65 -0.20
N PRO A 358 -16.21 0.47 -0.36
CA PRO A 358 -15.55 -0.70 -0.93
C PRO A 358 -15.10 -0.46 -2.38
N ASN A 359 -14.19 -1.29 -2.85
CA ASN A 359 -13.77 -1.25 -4.26
C ASN A 359 -14.97 -1.59 -5.16
N GLY A 360 -15.14 -0.78 -6.21
CA GLY A 360 -16.28 -0.90 -7.13
C GLY A 360 -17.60 -0.27 -6.63
N ALA A 361 -17.59 0.48 -5.51
CA ALA A 361 -18.75 1.26 -5.03
C ALA A 361 -19.04 2.51 -5.88
N GLY A 362 -18.17 2.85 -6.84
CA GLY A 362 -18.38 3.98 -7.74
C GLY A 362 -17.63 5.26 -7.35
N LYS A 363 -16.62 5.19 -6.44
CA LYS A 363 -15.84 6.37 -6.01
C LYS A 363 -15.27 7.16 -7.19
N SER A 364 -14.46 6.54 -8.05
CA SER A 364 -13.89 7.18 -9.24
C SER A 364 -14.95 7.58 -10.27
N THR A 365 -16.05 6.82 -10.38
CA THR A 365 -17.20 7.20 -11.24
C THR A 365 -17.83 8.51 -10.76
N LEU A 366 -18.01 8.66 -9.43
CA LEU A 366 -18.53 9.91 -8.86
C LEU A 366 -17.62 11.10 -9.17
N LEU A 367 -16.29 10.92 -9.09
CA LEU A 367 -15.35 11.97 -9.47
C LEU A 367 -15.48 12.34 -10.95
N ARG A 368 -15.62 11.36 -11.86
CA ARG A 368 -15.83 11.62 -13.29
C ARG A 368 -17.16 12.32 -13.58
N LEU A 369 -18.22 11.95 -12.86
CA LEU A 369 -19.52 12.65 -12.94
C LEU A 369 -19.41 14.10 -12.48
N ILE A 370 -18.72 14.39 -11.36
CA ILE A 370 -18.46 15.75 -10.86
C ILE A 370 -17.66 16.55 -11.89
N MET A 371 -16.67 15.95 -12.52
CA MET A 371 -15.86 16.56 -13.57
C MET A 371 -16.62 16.77 -14.89
N GLY A 372 -17.82 16.19 -15.03
CA GLY A 372 -18.56 16.21 -16.28
C GLY A 372 -17.97 15.35 -17.40
N LEU A 373 -17.05 14.44 -17.07
CA LEU A 373 -16.47 13.47 -18.00
C LEU A 373 -17.46 12.35 -18.34
N GLU A 374 -18.38 12.08 -17.44
CA GLU A 374 -19.50 11.17 -17.62
C GLU A 374 -20.82 11.89 -17.32
N LYS A 375 -21.93 11.37 -17.85
CA LYS A 375 -23.28 11.88 -17.56
C LYS A 375 -24.01 10.91 -16.64
N PRO A 376 -24.76 11.39 -15.66
CA PRO A 376 -25.60 10.52 -14.85
C PRO A 376 -26.70 9.86 -15.70
N THR A 377 -27.17 8.68 -15.29
CA THR A 377 -28.31 8.00 -15.93
C THR A 377 -29.60 8.78 -15.67
N GLU A 378 -29.83 9.19 -14.41
CA GLU A 378 -30.92 10.07 -13.99
C GLU A 378 -30.38 11.02 -12.90
N GLY A 379 -31.15 12.07 -12.62
CA GLY A 379 -30.75 13.12 -11.68
C GLY A 379 -29.81 14.15 -12.30
N THR A 380 -29.17 14.96 -11.47
CA THR A 380 -28.24 16.00 -11.93
C THR A 380 -26.95 16.05 -11.12
N VAL A 381 -25.84 16.23 -11.82
CA VAL A 381 -24.53 16.54 -11.23
C VAL A 381 -24.02 17.81 -11.90
N LYS A 382 -23.82 18.86 -11.12
CA LYS A 382 -23.41 20.18 -11.64
C LYS A 382 -22.26 20.74 -10.82
N MET A 383 -21.27 21.30 -11.48
CA MET A 383 -20.34 22.21 -10.83
C MET A 383 -21.01 23.56 -10.53
N GLY A 384 -20.61 24.18 -9.44
CA GLY A 384 -21.12 25.49 -9.03
C GLY A 384 -20.98 26.54 -10.14
N SER A 385 -21.96 27.45 -10.24
CA SER A 385 -22.07 28.43 -11.32
C SER A 385 -21.03 29.54 -11.28
N HIS A 386 -20.27 29.70 -10.19
CA HIS A 386 -19.39 30.86 -9.98
C HIS A 386 -17.91 30.43 -9.81
N ASN A 387 -17.15 30.60 -10.88
CA ASN A 387 -15.67 30.50 -10.91
C ASN A 387 -15.11 29.23 -10.23
N VAL A 388 -15.69 28.06 -10.54
CA VAL A 388 -15.12 26.77 -10.12
C VAL A 388 -14.09 26.35 -11.17
N ILE A 389 -12.83 26.19 -10.75
CA ILE A 389 -11.70 25.77 -11.59
C ILE A 389 -11.19 24.43 -11.04
N PRO A 390 -11.61 23.32 -11.64
CA PRO A 390 -11.22 22.00 -11.18
C PRO A 390 -9.80 21.63 -11.63
N GLY A 391 -9.06 20.93 -10.78
CA GLY A 391 -7.87 20.15 -11.11
C GLY A 391 -8.10 18.70 -10.71
N TYR A 392 -7.95 17.80 -11.64
CA TYR A 392 -8.18 16.38 -11.41
C TYR A 392 -6.89 15.57 -11.54
N PHE A 393 -6.55 14.86 -10.48
CA PHE A 393 -5.45 13.90 -10.43
C PHE A 393 -6.05 12.49 -10.50
N GLU A 394 -5.96 11.88 -11.69
CA GLU A 394 -6.45 10.53 -11.93
C GLU A 394 -5.50 9.47 -11.36
N GLN A 395 -6.04 8.32 -11.01
CA GLN A 395 -5.30 7.19 -10.46
C GLN A 395 -4.08 6.78 -11.33
N ASN A 396 -4.20 6.85 -12.66
CA ASN A 396 -3.14 6.45 -13.60
C ASN A 396 -2.37 7.62 -14.21
N GLN A 397 -2.47 8.82 -13.65
CA GLN A 397 -1.87 10.03 -14.24
C GLN A 397 -0.34 9.96 -14.31
N ALA A 398 0.29 9.24 -13.37
CA ALA A 398 1.73 8.99 -13.40
C ALA A 398 2.15 8.08 -14.57
N GLU A 399 1.26 7.18 -15.03
CA GLU A 399 1.50 6.28 -16.16
C GLU A 399 1.22 6.96 -17.51
N ALA A 400 0.35 7.98 -17.50
CA ALA A 400 0.02 8.79 -18.70
C ALA A 400 1.12 9.77 -19.09
N LEU A 401 2.22 9.87 -18.33
CA LEU A 401 3.36 10.71 -18.67
C LEU A 401 4.11 10.15 -19.90
N ASP A 402 4.55 11.03 -20.79
CA ASP A 402 5.36 10.65 -21.94
C ASP A 402 6.75 10.17 -21.51
N LEU A 403 6.99 8.87 -21.62
CA LEU A 403 8.22 8.20 -21.18
C LEU A 403 9.48 8.67 -21.90
N ASN A 404 9.34 9.26 -23.10
CA ASN A 404 10.46 9.72 -23.94
C ASN A 404 10.92 11.14 -23.62
N LYS A 405 10.10 11.91 -22.90
CA LYS A 405 10.44 13.27 -22.49
C LYS A 405 11.33 13.26 -21.25
N SER A 406 12.15 14.31 -21.10
CA SER A 406 12.82 14.54 -19.82
C SER A 406 11.85 15.14 -18.81
N VAL A 407 12.18 15.01 -17.50
CA VAL A 407 11.42 15.65 -16.41
C VAL A 407 11.22 17.15 -16.70
N MET A 408 12.28 17.82 -17.12
CA MET A 408 12.25 19.25 -17.44
C MET A 408 11.35 19.56 -18.65
N GLN A 409 11.42 18.76 -19.73
CA GLN A 409 10.56 18.95 -20.91
C GLN A 409 9.09 18.75 -20.58
N THR A 410 8.75 17.78 -19.74
CA THR A 410 7.36 17.50 -19.33
C THR A 410 6.71 18.71 -18.68
N ILE A 411 7.45 19.48 -17.89
CA ILE A 411 6.94 20.71 -17.25
C ILE A 411 6.96 21.87 -18.23
N HIS A 412 8.06 22.04 -18.98
CA HIS A 412 8.22 23.18 -19.90
C HIS A 412 7.17 23.20 -21.02
N ASP A 413 6.72 22.03 -21.48
CA ASP A 413 5.67 21.93 -22.50
C ASP A 413 4.31 22.48 -22.04
N GLU A 414 4.04 22.46 -20.74
CA GLU A 414 2.81 23.01 -20.15
C GLU A 414 2.92 24.52 -19.88
N VAL A 415 4.14 25.01 -19.68
CA VAL A 415 4.44 26.42 -19.37
C VAL A 415 5.57 26.95 -20.23
N PRO A 416 5.36 27.07 -21.56
CA PRO A 416 6.42 27.43 -22.50
C PRO A 416 7.00 28.84 -22.25
N ASP A 417 6.25 29.71 -21.60
CA ASP A 417 6.66 31.07 -21.27
C ASP A 417 7.58 31.15 -20.03
N TRP A 418 7.69 30.05 -19.25
CA TRP A 418 8.54 30.02 -18.07
C TRP A 418 10.02 29.88 -18.43
N LYS A 419 10.86 30.61 -17.69
CA LYS A 419 12.31 30.44 -17.81
C LYS A 419 12.76 29.12 -17.22
N ASN A 420 13.83 28.55 -17.76
CA ASN A 420 14.44 27.30 -17.27
C ASN A 420 14.71 27.32 -15.75
N GLU A 421 14.97 28.48 -15.18
CA GLU A 421 15.25 28.68 -13.75
C GLU A 421 13.97 28.50 -12.90
N GLU A 422 12.83 28.96 -13.42
CA GLU A 422 11.51 28.83 -12.77
C GLU A 422 11.06 27.37 -12.78
N VAL A 423 11.22 26.69 -13.93
CA VAL A 423 10.95 25.25 -14.05
C VAL A 423 11.84 24.43 -13.11
N ARG A 424 13.14 24.73 -13.03
CA ARG A 424 14.06 24.06 -12.11
C ARG A 424 13.71 24.34 -10.65
N THR A 425 13.27 25.55 -10.32
CA THR A 425 12.85 25.92 -8.97
C THR A 425 11.61 25.12 -8.56
N LEU A 426 10.63 25.00 -9.45
CA LEU A 426 9.46 24.14 -9.22
C LEU A 426 9.89 22.68 -9.03
N LEU A 427 10.63 22.12 -9.99
CA LEU A 427 11.09 20.73 -9.95
C LEU A 427 11.93 20.44 -8.70
N GLY A 428 12.74 21.39 -8.25
CA GLY A 428 13.49 21.30 -7.00
C GLY A 428 12.60 21.12 -5.76
N ARG A 429 11.40 21.71 -5.76
CA ARG A 429 10.39 21.51 -4.70
C ARG A 429 9.83 20.08 -4.69
N PHE A 430 9.83 19.40 -5.84
CA PHE A 430 9.42 18.00 -5.98
C PHE A 430 10.59 17.00 -5.94
N LEU A 431 11.75 17.42 -5.37
CA LEU A 431 12.95 16.58 -5.23
C LEU A 431 13.67 16.25 -6.54
N PHE A 432 13.38 16.93 -7.63
CA PHE A 432 14.16 16.81 -8.86
C PHE A 432 15.28 17.85 -8.87
N ASN A 433 16.49 17.46 -8.45
CA ASN A 433 17.64 18.35 -8.32
C ASN A 433 18.80 17.93 -9.24
N GLY A 434 19.63 18.91 -9.64
CA GLY A 434 20.84 18.65 -10.42
C GLY A 434 20.55 17.94 -11.73
N GLU A 435 21.21 16.81 -11.97
CA GLU A 435 21.06 16.01 -13.20
C GLU A 435 19.74 15.25 -13.29
N THR A 436 18.98 15.10 -12.18
CA THR A 436 17.72 14.37 -12.20
C THR A 436 16.65 15.04 -13.06
N VAL A 437 16.72 16.37 -13.26
CA VAL A 437 15.78 17.10 -14.13
C VAL A 437 15.93 16.73 -15.61
N PHE A 438 17.06 16.16 -16.01
CA PHE A 438 17.34 15.74 -17.38
C PHE A 438 17.08 14.26 -17.62
N LYS A 439 16.78 13.47 -16.55
CA LYS A 439 16.39 12.09 -16.72
C LYS A 439 15.12 11.97 -17.57
N HIS A 440 15.07 10.95 -18.42
CA HIS A 440 13.84 10.59 -19.09
C HIS A 440 12.80 10.04 -18.10
N VAL A 441 11.53 10.37 -18.32
CA VAL A 441 10.41 9.91 -17.51
C VAL A 441 10.37 8.38 -17.42
N GLY A 442 10.74 7.68 -18.50
CA GLY A 442 10.83 6.22 -18.52
C GLY A 442 11.84 5.62 -17.54
N ALA A 443 12.86 6.39 -17.12
CA ALA A 443 13.88 5.97 -16.14
C ALA A 443 13.51 6.34 -14.69
N LEU A 444 12.35 6.96 -14.46
CA LEU A 444 11.88 7.33 -13.14
C LEU A 444 11.18 6.15 -12.45
N SER A 445 11.34 6.07 -11.13
CA SER A 445 10.52 5.18 -10.29
C SER A 445 9.05 5.62 -10.29
N GLY A 446 8.12 4.73 -9.89
CA GLY A 446 6.70 5.06 -9.77
C GLY A 446 6.44 6.30 -8.90
N GLY A 447 7.11 6.40 -7.73
CA GLY A 447 7.03 7.57 -6.86
C GLY A 447 7.59 8.86 -7.48
N GLU A 448 8.67 8.78 -8.28
CA GLU A 448 9.19 9.94 -9.02
C GLU A 448 8.22 10.38 -10.11
N LYS A 449 7.59 9.43 -10.83
CA LYS A 449 6.55 9.75 -11.82
C LYS A 449 5.33 10.42 -11.20
N ALA A 450 4.88 9.92 -10.04
CA ALA A 450 3.76 10.52 -9.32
C ALA A 450 4.07 11.96 -8.86
N ARG A 451 5.28 12.21 -8.32
CA ARG A 451 5.73 13.57 -7.99
C ARG A 451 5.79 14.48 -9.20
N LEU A 452 6.22 13.98 -10.37
CA LEU A 452 6.25 14.76 -11.60
C LEU A 452 4.83 15.08 -12.11
N ALA A 453 3.92 14.11 -12.05
CA ALA A 453 2.51 14.30 -12.41
C ALA A 453 1.84 15.36 -11.50
N LEU A 454 2.11 15.32 -10.20
CA LEU A 454 1.68 16.36 -9.26
C LEU A 454 2.27 17.71 -9.59
N ALA A 455 3.57 17.80 -9.89
CA ALA A 455 4.20 19.04 -10.28
C ALA A 455 3.55 19.63 -11.53
N LYS A 456 3.21 18.79 -12.52
CA LYS A 456 2.50 19.18 -13.74
C LYS A 456 1.10 19.72 -13.45
N MET A 457 0.31 19.05 -12.62
CA MET A 457 -1.04 19.49 -12.26
C MET A 457 -1.05 20.85 -11.57
N LEU A 458 0.01 21.18 -10.81
CA LEU A 458 0.08 22.38 -10.00
C LEU A 458 0.60 23.62 -10.75
N LEU A 459 0.82 23.51 -12.05
CA LEU A 459 1.22 24.65 -12.89
C LEU A 459 0.08 25.66 -13.07
N THR A 460 -1.17 25.22 -13.00
CA THR A 460 -2.35 26.07 -13.11
C THR A 460 -3.00 26.29 -11.74
N PRO A 461 -3.39 27.54 -11.39
CA PRO A 461 -4.10 27.79 -10.16
C PRO A 461 -5.52 27.22 -10.26
N VAL A 462 -5.82 26.22 -9.43
CA VAL A 462 -7.12 25.55 -9.30
C VAL A 462 -7.77 25.93 -7.95
N ASN A 463 -9.09 25.82 -7.81
CA ASN A 463 -9.79 26.06 -6.55
C ASN A 463 -10.68 24.89 -6.11
N LEU A 464 -10.83 23.89 -6.96
CA LEU A 464 -11.36 22.56 -6.64
C LEU A 464 -10.30 21.53 -7.01
N LEU A 465 -9.70 20.89 -6.02
CA LEU A 465 -8.71 19.84 -6.20
C LEU A 465 -9.36 18.48 -5.99
N ILE A 466 -9.32 17.65 -7.01
CA ILE A 466 -9.87 16.29 -7.00
C ILE A 466 -8.71 15.31 -7.13
N LEU A 467 -8.57 14.43 -6.13
CA LEU A 467 -7.46 13.48 -6.02
C LEU A 467 -8.01 12.05 -5.93
N ASP A 468 -7.74 11.24 -6.95
CA ASP A 468 -8.13 9.83 -7.00
C ASP A 468 -6.91 8.94 -6.73
N GLU A 469 -6.86 8.34 -5.53
CA GLU A 469 -5.77 7.51 -5.01
C GLU A 469 -4.37 8.16 -5.15
N PRO A 470 -4.19 9.40 -4.69
CA PRO A 470 -2.96 10.15 -4.92
C PRO A 470 -1.76 9.60 -4.15
N THR A 471 -2.00 8.78 -3.13
CA THR A 471 -0.97 8.18 -2.26
C THR A 471 -0.41 6.87 -2.77
N ASN A 472 -1.03 6.28 -3.80
CA ASN A 472 -0.58 5.04 -4.40
C ASN A 472 0.83 5.19 -4.99
N HIS A 473 1.69 4.21 -4.74
CA HIS A 473 3.09 4.18 -5.18
C HIS A 473 3.99 5.30 -4.60
N LEU A 474 3.47 6.16 -3.71
CA LEU A 474 4.29 7.14 -3.00
C LEU A 474 4.99 6.50 -1.80
N ASP A 475 6.26 6.82 -1.63
CA ASP A 475 6.97 6.53 -0.38
C ASP A 475 6.52 7.49 0.74
N ILE A 476 6.80 7.12 1.97
CA ILE A 476 6.36 7.88 3.15
C ILE A 476 6.75 9.36 3.07
N PRO A 477 7.98 9.74 2.68
CA PRO A 477 8.33 11.16 2.56
C PRO A 477 7.54 11.92 1.50
N ALA A 478 7.18 11.26 0.39
CA ALA A 478 6.35 11.89 -0.64
C ALA A 478 4.90 12.06 -0.18
N LYS A 479 4.38 11.10 0.61
CA LYS A 479 3.07 11.22 1.28
C LYS A 479 3.05 12.40 2.25
N GLU A 480 4.06 12.54 3.11
CA GLU A 480 4.20 13.68 4.05
C GLU A 480 4.21 15.03 3.34
N MET A 481 4.95 15.15 2.26
CA MET A 481 4.97 16.36 1.44
C MET A 481 3.58 16.68 0.88
N MET A 482 2.84 15.68 0.42
CA MET A 482 1.49 15.86 -0.11
C MET A 482 0.50 16.24 1.00
N GLU A 483 0.58 15.58 2.15
CA GLU A 483 -0.22 15.90 3.35
C GLU A 483 -0.06 17.38 3.74
N GLU A 484 1.19 17.84 3.88
CA GLU A 484 1.49 19.23 4.23
C GLU A 484 1.00 20.22 3.15
N ALA A 485 1.17 19.86 1.88
CA ALA A 485 0.71 20.69 0.77
C ALA A 485 -0.81 20.89 0.81
N ILE A 486 -1.57 19.80 0.99
CA ILE A 486 -3.04 19.86 1.02
C ILE A 486 -3.55 20.54 2.29
N GLN A 487 -2.92 20.31 3.45
CA GLN A 487 -3.25 21.02 4.69
C GLN A 487 -3.14 22.54 4.57
N ASN A 488 -2.17 23.02 3.80
CA ASN A 488 -1.95 24.44 3.56
C ASN A 488 -2.70 24.99 2.33
N TYR A 489 -3.51 24.18 1.66
CA TYR A 489 -4.27 24.60 0.50
C TYR A 489 -5.59 25.29 0.89
N ASP A 490 -5.86 26.47 0.32
CA ASP A 490 -7.03 27.30 0.67
C ASP A 490 -8.29 26.97 -0.17
N GLY A 491 -8.19 26.06 -1.14
CA GLY A 491 -9.31 25.65 -1.99
C GLY A 491 -10.14 24.52 -1.38
N THR A 492 -11.11 24.03 -2.17
CA THR A 492 -11.91 22.86 -1.86
C THR A 492 -11.17 21.60 -2.33
N VAL A 493 -11.21 20.54 -1.54
CA VAL A 493 -10.50 19.29 -1.84
C VAL A 493 -11.46 18.10 -1.76
N ILE A 494 -11.43 17.25 -2.79
CA ILE A 494 -12.12 15.97 -2.81
C ILE A 494 -11.04 14.88 -2.96
N ILE A 495 -11.08 13.88 -2.09
CA ILE A 495 -10.07 12.83 -2.04
C ILE A 495 -10.77 11.48 -2.07
N VAL A 496 -10.28 10.59 -2.92
CA VAL A 496 -10.46 9.15 -2.78
C VAL A 496 -9.13 8.58 -2.38
N SER A 497 -9.04 7.94 -1.23
CA SER A 497 -7.82 7.26 -0.77
C SER A 497 -8.14 6.13 0.19
N HIS A 498 -7.26 5.13 0.21
CA HIS A 498 -7.27 4.04 1.18
C HIS A 498 -6.18 4.20 2.26
N ASP A 499 -5.44 5.31 2.23
CA ASP A 499 -4.45 5.66 3.24
C ASP A 499 -5.13 6.35 4.43
N ARG A 500 -5.32 5.60 5.52
CA ARG A 500 -6.02 6.07 6.74
C ARG A 500 -5.33 7.28 7.36
N TYR A 501 -4.00 7.25 7.41
CA TYR A 501 -3.23 8.34 7.97
C TYR A 501 -3.39 9.61 7.14
N PHE A 502 -3.27 9.50 5.82
CA PHE A 502 -3.48 10.61 4.90
C PHE A 502 -4.88 11.22 5.04
N ILE A 503 -5.93 10.38 5.07
CA ILE A 503 -7.31 10.84 5.27
C ILE A 503 -7.45 11.60 6.60
N SER A 504 -6.90 11.05 7.69
CA SER A 504 -6.98 11.66 9.03
C SER A 504 -6.29 13.03 9.11
N GLN A 505 -5.23 13.25 8.32
CA GLN A 505 -4.49 14.50 8.30
C GLN A 505 -5.15 15.59 7.44
N VAL A 506 -5.93 15.19 6.44
CA VAL A 506 -6.37 16.12 5.38
C VAL A 506 -7.88 16.37 5.43
N ALA A 507 -8.71 15.33 5.65
CA ALA A 507 -10.15 15.43 5.55
C ALA A 507 -10.80 16.03 6.81
N ASN A 508 -11.80 16.91 6.59
CA ASN A 508 -12.68 17.44 7.66
C ASN A 508 -14.13 16.98 7.50
N LYS A 509 -14.43 16.28 6.42
CA LYS A 509 -15.73 15.70 6.11
C LYS A 509 -15.55 14.36 5.43
N ILE A 510 -16.24 13.34 5.88
CA ILE A 510 -16.23 12.01 5.29
C ILE A 510 -17.57 11.76 4.61
N VAL A 511 -17.53 11.21 3.41
CA VAL A 511 -18.73 10.75 2.70
C VAL A 511 -18.54 9.28 2.37
N GLU A 512 -19.28 8.43 3.06
CA GLU A 512 -19.30 6.99 2.79
C GLU A 512 -20.24 6.69 1.64
N ILE A 513 -19.75 5.97 0.64
CA ILE A 513 -20.51 5.47 -0.50
C ILE A 513 -20.77 3.98 -0.25
N ARG A 514 -22.02 3.66 0.07
CA ARG A 514 -22.42 2.30 0.40
C ARG A 514 -23.85 2.02 -0.08
N ASP A 515 -24.03 0.88 -0.71
CA ASP A 515 -25.35 0.41 -1.21
C ASP A 515 -26.06 1.42 -2.14
N GLY A 516 -25.28 2.24 -2.86
CA GLY A 516 -25.78 3.27 -3.79
C GLY A 516 -26.18 4.59 -3.13
N GLU A 517 -26.01 4.73 -1.81
CA GLU A 517 -26.32 5.94 -1.03
C GLU A 517 -25.06 6.68 -0.60
N PHE A 518 -25.21 7.98 -0.28
CA PHE A 518 -24.17 8.80 0.33
C PHE A 518 -24.51 9.09 1.79
N ARG A 519 -23.60 8.71 2.69
CA ARG A 519 -23.70 9.03 4.12
C ARG A 519 -22.63 10.02 4.50
N SER A 520 -23.02 11.23 4.89
CA SER A 520 -22.09 12.30 5.25
C SER A 520 -21.83 12.35 6.75
N TYR A 521 -20.56 12.38 7.13
CA TYR A 521 -20.09 12.54 8.50
C TYR A 521 -19.31 13.85 8.58
N LEU A 522 -19.83 14.82 9.35
CA LEU A 522 -19.22 16.13 9.55
C LEU A 522 -18.16 16.03 10.66
N GLY A 523 -16.97 15.63 10.29
CA GLY A 523 -15.84 15.43 11.20
C GLY A 523 -14.66 14.79 10.46
N ASP A 524 -13.59 14.55 11.20
CA ASP A 524 -12.41 13.87 10.71
C ASP A 524 -12.62 12.34 10.62
N TYR A 525 -11.56 11.65 10.21
CA TYR A 525 -11.59 10.18 10.07
C TYR A 525 -11.82 9.46 11.42
N HIS A 526 -11.33 10.02 12.54
CA HIS A 526 -11.56 9.41 13.87
C HIS A 526 -13.02 9.51 14.28
N TYR A 527 -13.65 10.67 14.05
CA TYR A 527 -15.08 10.84 14.28
C TYR A 527 -15.92 9.85 13.46
N TYR A 528 -15.55 9.62 12.20
CA TYR A 528 -16.20 8.61 11.35
C TYR A 528 -16.09 7.21 11.96
N LEU A 529 -14.88 6.80 12.38
CA LEU A 529 -14.64 5.49 13.00
C LEU A 529 -15.49 5.29 14.27
N ASP A 530 -15.56 6.31 15.14
CA ASP A 530 -16.37 6.27 16.36
C ASP A 530 -17.84 6.08 16.02
N LYS A 531 -18.36 6.79 15.00
CA LYS A 531 -19.77 6.66 14.55
C LYS A 531 -20.05 5.28 13.97
N ILE A 532 -19.20 4.74 13.13
CA ILE A 532 -19.34 3.38 12.60
C ILE A 532 -19.28 2.33 13.72
N ALA A 533 -18.44 2.53 14.74
CA ALA A 533 -18.39 1.63 15.89
C ALA A 533 -19.70 1.67 16.70
N GLU A 534 -20.24 2.87 16.96
CA GLU A 534 -21.55 3.05 17.61
C GLU A 534 -22.69 2.36 16.81
N GLU A 535 -22.74 2.56 15.49
CA GLU A 535 -23.74 1.94 14.61
C GLU A 535 -23.65 0.41 14.61
N LYS A 536 -22.43 -0.14 14.53
CA LYS A 536 -22.19 -1.59 14.60
C LYS A 536 -22.63 -2.17 15.96
N GLU A 537 -22.42 -1.47 17.05
CA GLU A 537 -22.82 -1.92 18.38
C GLU A 537 -24.36 -1.88 18.53
N LEU A 538 -25.01 -0.80 18.09
CA LEU A 538 -26.47 -0.70 18.05
C LEU A 538 -27.11 -1.80 17.18
N ALA A 539 -26.51 -2.08 16.02
CA ALA A 539 -26.99 -3.17 15.15
C ALA A 539 -26.85 -4.56 15.80
N LYS A 540 -25.76 -4.79 16.56
CA LYS A 540 -25.59 -6.05 17.33
C LYS A 540 -26.64 -6.18 18.43
N ILE A 541 -26.92 -5.11 19.16
CA ILE A 541 -27.95 -5.07 20.21
C ILE A 541 -29.33 -5.35 19.59
N ALA A 542 -29.67 -4.68 18.50
CA ALA A 542 -30.94 -4.89 17.79
C ALA A 542 -31.11 -6.34 17.30
N LYS A 543 -30.05 -6.95 16.73
CA LYS A 543 -30.07 -8.37 16.33
C LYS A 543 -30.27 -9.32 17.52
N LEU A 544 -29.63 -9.04 18.66
CA LEU A 544 -29.78 -9.83 19.89
C LEU A 544 -31.20 -9.72 20.44
N GLU A 545 -31.81 -8.54 20.42
CA GLU A 545 -33.19 -8.30 20.88
C GLU A 545 -34.20 -8.98 19.94
N ALA A 546 -34.01 -8.85 18.62
CA ALA A 546 -34.84 -9.53 17.63
C ALA A 546 -34.75 -11.04 17.78
N GLY A 547 -33.55 -11.61 18.00
CA GLY A 547 -33.37 -13.02 18.26
C GLY A 547 -34.03 -13.52 19.57
N LYS A 548 -33.99 -12.69 20.63
CA LYS A 548 -34.73 -12.98 21.89
C LYS A 548 -36.23 -12.91 21.69
N ALA A 549 -36.74 -11.93 20.95
CA ALA A 549 -38.16 -11.79 20.63
C ALA A 549 -38.66 -12.95 19.75
N ALA A 550 -37.90 -13.37 18.75
CA ALA A 550 -38.24 -14.53 17.91
C ALA A 550 -38.30 -15.84 18.73
N LYS A 551 -37.33 -16.10 19.61
CA LYS A 551 -37.33 -17.26 20.50
C LYS A 551 -38.53 -17.23 21.50
N LYS A 552 -38.92 -16.04 21.98
CA LYS A 552 -40.06 -15.88 22.87
C LYS A 552 -41.37 -16.17 22.10
N ALA A 553 -41.52 -15.64 20.89
CA ALA A 553 -42.66 -15.89 20.02
C ALA A 553 -42.82 -17.37 19.65
N GLU A 554 -41.70 -18.06 19.36
CA GLU A 554 -41.69 -19.53 19.09
C GLU A 554 -42.12 -20.34 20.32
N LYS A 555 -41.64 -19.97 21.52
CA LYS A 555 -42.08 -20.61 22.77
C LYS A 555 -43.56 -20.41 23.06
N GLU A 556 -44.10 -19.21 22.80
CA GLU A 556 -45.53 -18.92 22.96
C GLU A 556 -46.38 -19.65 21.91
N ALA A 557 -45.91 -19.74 20.67
CA ALA A 557 -46.56 -20.52 19.61
C ALA A 557 -46.62 -22.02 19.96
N LYS A 558 -45.51 -22.60 20.43
CA LYS A 558 -45.45 -24.00 20.92
C LYS A 558 -46.40 -24.26 22.11
N LYS A 559 -46.48 -23.30 23.06
CA LYS A 559 -47.44 -23.40 24.19
C LYS A 559 -48.89 -23.35 23.73
N LYS A 560 -49.24 -22.47 22.76
CA LYS A 560 -50.59 -22.40 22.20
C LYS A 560 -50.94 -23.63 21.37
N ALA A 561 -50.02 -24.24 20.64
CA ALA A 561 -50.21 -25.48 19.90
C ALA A 561 -50.50 -26.66 20.85
N THR A 562 -49.73 -26.77 21.95
CA THR A 562 -49.93 -27.83 22.97
C THR A 562 -51.24 -27.66 23.77
N ALA A 563 -51.72 -26.43 23.95
CA ALA A 563 -52.99 -26.14 24.62
C ALA A 563 -54.20 -26.41 23.72
N LYS A 564 -54.05 -26.46 22.38
CA LYS A 564 -55.13 -26.82 21.44
C LYS A 564 -55.26 -28.37 21.22
N GLN A 565 -54.29 -29.16 21.65
CA GLN A 565 -54.31 -30.63 21.58
C GLN A 565 -54.76 -31.32 22.87
N LYS A 566 -55.01 -30.55 23.91
CA LYS A 566 -55.74 -30.96 25.12
C LYS A 566 -57.17 -30.44 25.09
#